data_5393a5d8da91487add74d3cb9a32d464
#
_entry.id   5393a5d8da91487add74d3cb9a32d464
#
_cell.length_a   1.000
_cell.length_b   1.000
_cell.length_c   1.000
_cell.angle_alpha   90.00
_cell.angle_beta   90.00
_cell.angle_gamma   90.00
#
_symmetry.space_group_name_H-M   'P 1'
#
loop_
_entity.id
_entity.type
_entity.pdbx_description
1 polymer ?
#
loop_
_entity_poly.entity_id
_entity_poly.type
_entity_poly.pdbx_seq_one_letter_code
_entity_poly.pdbx_strand_id
1 'polypeptide(L)' 'MTVCIESYKGNGNYCEIEITESYTNIVYVVSVCPIIDDSLVGYPIRKAIYPIIEKKKAMATYRRYIKTYCQETVEK' A
#
# COMPACT_ATOMS: atom_id res chain seq x y z
N MET A 1 -16.10 0.39 6.86
CA MET A 1 -15.49 -0.95 6.77
C MET A 1 -14.28 -0.92 5.88
N THR A 2 -13.21 -1.59 6.28
CA THR A 2 -11.98 -1.62 5.53
C THR A 2 -11.55 -3.08 5.35
N VAL A 3 -11.21 -3.45 4.13
CA VAL A 3 -10.77 -4.81 3.81
C VAL A 3 -9.41 -4.73 3.13
N CYS A 4 -8.41 -5.37 3.73
CA CYS A 4 -7.09 -5.46 3.11
C CYS A 4 -7.15 -6.52 2.02
N ILE A 5 -6.78 -6.13 0.80
CA ILE A 5 -6.78 -7.06 -0.32
C ILE A 5 -5.46 -7.80 -0.37
N GLU A 6 -4.36 -7.07 -0.22
CA GLU A 6 -3.03 -7.61 -0.35
C GLU A 6 -2.06 -6.78 0.44
N SER A 7 -1.01 -7.41 0.94
CA SER A 7 0.04 -6.68 1.64
C SER A 7 1.39 -7.34 1.39
N TYR A 8 2.46 -6.59 1.60
CA TYR A 8 3.81 -7.06 1.36
C TYR A 8 4.76 -6.36 2.33
N LYS A 9 5.62 -7.13 2.98
CA LYS A 9 6.64 -6.59 3.89
C LYS A 9 8.00 -6.81 3.27
N GLY A 10 8.85 -5.82 3.36
CA GLY A 10 10.21 -5.97 2.92
C GLY A 10 10.98 -4.69 3.08
N ASN A 11 12.29 -4.81 3.25
CA ASN A 11 13.21 -3.68 3.33
C ASN A 11 12.79 -2.65 4.38
N GLY A 12 12.22 -3.13 5.50
CA GLY A 12 11.81 -2.25 6.58
C GLY A 12 10.52 -1.50 6.35
N ASN A 13 9.78 -1.84 5.29
CA ASN A 13 8.52 -1.17 4.94
C ASN A 13 7.40 -2.17 4.75
N TYR A 14 6.19 -1.67 4.87
CA TYR A 14 4.98 -2.44 4.73
C TYR A 14 4.10 -1.75 3.70
N CYS A 15 3.83 -2.45 2.60
CA CYS A 15 2.94 -1.94 1.54
C CYS A 15 1.61 -2.65 1.65
N GLU A 16 0.54 -1.90 1.41
CA GLU A 16 -0.79 -2.44 1.55
C GLU A 16 -1.71 -1.81 0.52
N ILE A 17 -2.63 -2.62 -0.02
CA ILE A 17 -3.74 -2.12 -0.80
C ILE A 17 -5.01 -2.61 -0.15
N GLU A 18 -5.94 -1.70 0.09
CA GLU A 18 -7.19 -2.03 0.76
C GLU A 18 -8.36 -1.33 0.11
N ILE A 19 -9.54 -1.85 0.35
CA ILE A 19 -10.79 -1.22 -0.06
C ILE A 19 -11.42 -0.66 1.21
N THR A 20 -11.82 0.61 1.15
CA THR A 20 -12.46 1.24 2.29
C THR A 20 -13.63 2.10 1.82
N GLU A 21 -14.62 2.23 2.68
CA GLU A 21 -15.75 3.12 2.43
C GLU A 21 -15.39 4.51 2.91
N SER A 22 -15.73 5.50 2.08
CA SER A 22 -15.52 6.89 2.42
C SER A 22 -16.82 7.62 2.08
N TYR A 23 -17.55 7.99 3.09
CA TYR A 23 -18.85 8.67 2.95
C TYR A 23 -19.75 7.94 1.95
N THR A 24 -19.77 8.42 0.71
CA THR A 24 -20.65 7.86 -0.32
C THR A 24 -19.91 6.98 -1.31
N ASN A 25 -18.59 6.84 -1.16
CA ASN A 25 -17.79 6.13 -2.16
C ASN A 25 -17.01 5.00 -1.55
N ILE A 26 -16.74 4.02 -2.39
CA ILE A 26 -15.82 2.95 -2.06
C ILE A 26 -14.55 3.21 -2.86
N VAL A 27 -13.42 3.18 -2.19
CA VAL A 27 -12.15 3.52 -2.82
C VAL A 27 -11.08 2.48 -2.49
N TYR A 28 -10.06 2.42 -3.35
CA TYR A 28 -8.82 1.71 -3.05
C TYR A 28 -7.87 2.67 -2.37
N VAL A 29 -7.22 2.20 -1.31
CA VAL A 29 -6.16 2.96 -0.66
C VAL A 29 -4.90 2.14 -0.73
N VAL A 30 -3.86 2.71 -1.33
CA VAL A 30 -2.55 2.07 -1.45
C VAL A 30 -1.59 2.87 -0.60
N SER A 31 -0.89 2.20 0.31
CA SER A 31 -0.01 2.92 1.22
C SER A 31 1.27 2.15 1.48
N VAL A 32 2.30 2.89 1.88
CA VAL A 32 3.59 2.35 2.32
C VAL A 32 3.87 2.94 3.69
N CYS A 33 4.10 2.08 4.66
CA CYS A 33 4.40 2.52 6.03
C CYS A 33 5.72 1.91 6.48
N PRO A 34 6.55 2.64 7.22
CA PRO A 34 7.75 2.05 7.78
C PRO A 34 7.37 1.08 8.91
N ILE A 35 8.10 -0.01 9.00
CA ILE A 35 7.91 -0.97 10.09
C ILE A 35 8.74 -0.51 11.27
N ILE A 36 8.08 -0.24 12.39
CA ILE A 36 8.76 0.22 13.59
C ILE A 36 9.23 -0.97 14.41
N ASP A 37 8.34 -1.96 14.58
CA ASP A 37 8.72 -3.22 15.20
C ASP A 37 7.76 -4.31 14.69
N ASP A 38 7.86 -5.50 15.27
CA ASP A 38 7.14 -6.67 14.74
C ASP A 38 5.65 -6.47 14.61
N SER A 39 5.05 -5.64 15.44
CA SER A 39 3.60 -5.48 15.46
C SER A 39 3.15 -4.05 15.23
N LEU A 40 4.08 -3.16 14.89
CA LEU A 40 3.78 -1.74 14.79
C LEU A 40 4.36 -1.14 13.52
N VAL A 41 3.50 -0.46 12.76
CA VAL A 41 3.96 0.31 11.61
C VAL A 41 3.75 1.78 11.89
N GLY A 42 4.57 2.61 11.26
CA GLY A 42 4.46 4.05 11.42
C GLY A 42 3.44 4.66 10.47
N TYR A 43 3.46 5.98 10.39
CA TYR A 43 2.58 6.69 9.49
C TYR A 43 3.01 6.46 8.04
N PRO A 44 2.06 6.50 7.10
CA PRO A 44 2.39 6.27 5.70
C PRO A 44 3.37 7.31 5.17
N ILE A 45 4.40 6.84 4.48
CA ILE A 45 5.32 7.72 3.76
C ILE A 45 4.84 7.98 2.34
N ARG A 46 3.95 7.12 1.84
CA ARG A 46 3.28 7.32 0.56
C ARG A 46 1.87 6.77 0.68
N LYS A 47 0.93 7.46 0.04
CA LYS A 47 -0.46 7.05 0.07
C LYS A 47 -1.14 7.53 -1.21
N ALA A 48 -1.90 6.67 -1.83
CA ALA A 48 -2.65 7.00 -3.04
C ALA A 48 -4.05 6.44 -2.90
N ILE A 49 -5.03 7.18 -3.41
CA ILE A 49 -6.43 6.81 -3.32
C ILE A 49 -7.00 6.79 -4.73
N TYR A 50 -7.71 5.72 -5.06
CA TYR A 50 -8.29 5.54 -6.38
C TYR A 50 -9.76 5.15 -6.27
N PRO A 51 -10.61 5.62 -7.19
CA PRO A 51 -12.00 5.13 -7.23
C PRO A 51 -12.02 3.63 -7.47
N ILE A 52 -13.11 2.98 -7.04
CA ILE A 52 -13.22 1.53 -7.15
C ILE A 52 -13.14 1.04 -8.60
N ILE A 53 -13.54 1.88 -9.55
CA ILE A 53 -13.50 1.50 -10.96
C ILE A 53 -12.08 1.51 -11.54
N GLU A 54 -11.12 2.09 -10.81
CA GLU A 54 -9.74 2.18 -11.28
C GLU A 54 -8.85 1.14 -10.63
N LYS A 55 -9.33 -0.09 -10.57
CA LYS A 55 -8.59 -1.17 -9.95
C LYS A 55 -7.21 -1.36 -10.55
N LYS A 56 -7.10 -1.28 -11.89
CA LYS A 56 -5.82 -1.49 -12.55
C LYS A 56 -4.79 -0.46 -12.13
N LYS A 57 -5.21 0.81 -12.00
CA LYS A 57 -4.32 1.87 -11.55
C LYS A 57 -3.88 1.65 -10.12
N ALA A 58 -4.81 1.26 -9.27
CA ALA A 58 -4.51 0.99 -7.86
C ALA A 58 -3.49 -0.14 -7.75
N MET A 59 -3.71 -1.24 -8.46
CA MET A 59 -2.81 -2.38 -8.43
C MET A 59 -1.43 -2.04 -8.99
N ALA A 60 -1.39 -1.23 -10.05
CA ALA A 60 -0.12 -0.81 -10.63
C ALA A 60 0.68 0.04 -9.63
N THR A 61 0.00 0.94 -8.92
CA THR A 61 0.64 1.76 -7.90
C THR A 61 1.14 0.89 -6.74
N TYR A 62 0.36 -0.08 -6.32
CA TYR A 62 0.74 -1.01 -5.27
C TYR A 62 2.03 -1.76 -5.65
N ARG A 63 2.09 -2.29 -6.86
CA ARG A 63 3.28 -3.01 -7.33
C ARG A 63 4.48 -2.09 -7.42
N ARG A 64 4.28 -0.85 -7.88
CA ARG A 64 5.35 0.12 -7.95
C ARG A 64 5.89 0.47 -6.56
N TYR A 65 5.00 0.60 -5.59
CA TYR A 65 5.40 0.88 -4.21
C TYR A 65 6.22 -0.28 -3.63
N ILE A 66 5.79 -1.51 -3.90
CA ILE A 66 6.56 -2.68 -3.45
C ILE A 66 7.96 -2.63 -4.04
N LYS A 67 8.05 -2.39 -5.34
CA LYS A 67 9.33 -2.38 -6.03
C LYS A 67 10.24 -1.25 -5.52
N THR A 68 9.65 -0.10 -5.25
CA THR A 68 10.42 1.07 -4.85
C THR A 68 10.83 1.02 -3.37
N TYR A 69 9.94 0.55 -2.52
CA TYR A 69 10.12 0.69 -1.07
C TYR A 69 10.33 -0.61 -0.32
N CYS A 70 9.85 -1.73 -0.85
CA CYS A 70 9.84 -2.98 -0.11
C CYS A 70 10.79 -4.03 -0.64
N GLN A 71 11.28 -3.90 -1.87
CA GLN A 71 12.22 -4.85 -2.43
C GLN A 71 13.61 -4.26 -2.40
N GLU A 72 14.59 -5.09 -2.01
CA GLU A 72 15.96 -4.66 -2.06
C GLU A 72 16.39 -4.46 -3.50
N THR A 73 17.07 -3.34 -3.74
CA THR A 73 17.65 -3.09 -5.05
C THR A 73 19.06 -3.64 -5.07
N VAL A 74 19.32 -4.52 -6.02
CA VAL A 74 20.66 -5.09 -6.17
C VAL A 74 21.42 -4.24 -7.17
N GLU A 75 22.48 -3.62 -6.70
CA GLU A 75 23.34 -2.82 -7.57
C GLU A 75 24.24 -3.71 -8.39
N LYS A 76 24.43 -3.35 -9.63
CA LYS A 76 25.31 -4.07 -10.53
C LYS A 76 26.53 -3.25 -10.83
#